data_4c079bbfbbcae6c8348aafca3d59f92d
#
_entry.id   4c079bbfbbcae6c8348aafca3d59f92d
#
_cell.length_a   1.000
_cell.length_b   1.000
_cell.length_c   1.000
_cell.angle_alpha   90.00
_cell.angle_beta   90.00
_cell.angle_gamma   90.00
#
_symmetry.space_group_name_H-M   'P 1'
#
loop_
_entity.id
_entity.type
_entity.pdbx_description
1 polymer ?
#
loop_
_entity_poly.entity_id
_entity_poly.type
_entity_poly.pdbx_seq_one_letter_code
_entity_poly.pdbx_strand_id
1 'polypeptide(L)'
;LPGESEKYLATIAHSDIVPLGKGWTVDPLDVTRREGFILGRGVLDDKGPLALSLWAAHYFVEQVKKTGKKLPYTLRAIVGNNEETGMGDVPYYLSKYPEPAFCFTPDAEFPLICGEKGVYHAQFTSPKIAGAHSEKIVELDGGTVPNAIPGLASALVRADASTLAGTDSIKVEDAGVEDDGTKLARINATGKGGHASMPEGTVNAIGLLVTYLLDNNLCGEEERGFLTFSQQLCSTTDGTGTGIQSADDKFGPLTCISGTIRTKGDVYVQTIDSRYPTS
;
A
#
# COMPACT_ATOMS: atom_id res chain seq x y z
N LEU A 1 -13.32 5.94 31.62
CA LEU A 1 -13.86 5.43 32.89
C LEU A 1 -12.81 5.60 34.00
N PRO A 2 -13.00 6.58 34.91
CA PRO A 2 -12.07 6.78 36.03
C PRO A 2 -12.03 5.57 36.96
N GLY A 3 -10.82 5.12 37.29
CA GLY A 3 -10.56 4.06 38.25
C GLY A 3 -10.14 4.58 39.64
N GLU A 4 -9.57 3.70 40.44
CA GLU A 4 -8.97 4.05 41.74
C GLU A 4 -7.59 4.71 41.58
N SER A 5 -6.89 4.38 40.48
CA SER A 5 -5.58 4.92 40.12
C SER A 5 -5.68 5.86 38.93
N GLU A 6 -4.83 6.88 38.91
CA GLU A 6 -4.64 7.75 37.71
C GLU A 6 -3.89 7.03 36.59
N LYS A 7 -3.16 5.95 36.90
CA LYS A 7 -2.61 5.08 35.85
C LYS A 7 -3.73 4.51 35.03
N TYR A 8 -3.58 4.56 33.69
CA TYR A 8 -4.63 4.09 32.81
C TYR A 8 -4.15 3.01 31.84
N LEU A 9 -5.08 2.13 31.51
CA LEU A 9 -5.00 1.21 30.39
C LEU A 9 -5.77 1.81 29.23
N ALA A 10 -5.27 1.62 28.03
CA ALA A 10 -5.93 2.14 26.83
C ALA A 10 -6.13 1.08 25.77
N THR A 11 -7.21 1.20 25.02
CA THR A 11 -7.31 0.73 23.64
C THR A 11 -7.18 1.92 22.72
N ILE A 12 -6.50 1.75 21.59
CA ILE A 12 -6.45 2.74 20.53
C ILE A 12 -6.92 2.08 19.23
N ALA A 13 -7.83 2.74 18.54
CA ALA A 13 -8.42 2.30 17.28
C ALA A 13 -8.67 3.53 16.41
N HIS A 14 -8.82 3.36 15.08
CA HIS A 14 -8.99 4.50 14.20
C HIS A 14 -10.31 4.51 13.43
N SER A 15 -10.71 5.68 12.98
CA SER A 15 -11.98 5.92 12.28
C SER A 15 -11.82 6.30 10.82
N ASP A 16 -10.63 6.71 10.40
CA ASP A 16 -10.30 6.97 9.00
C ASP A 16 -10.19 5.67 8.18
N ILE A 17 -10.09 5.80 6.89
CA ILE A 17 -10.09 4.70 5.94
C ILE A 17 -9.16 4.99 4.78
N VAL A 18 -8.56 3.96 4.19
CA VAL A 18 -7.88 4.05 2.89
C VAL A 18 -8.87 4.39 1.76
N PRO A 19 -8.39 4.89 0.61
CA PRO A 19 -9.23 5.11 -0.57
C PRO A 19 -10.01 3.85 -0.95
N LEU A 20 -11.22 4.05 -1.48
CA LEU A 20 -12.19 2.96 -1.74
C LEU A 20 -11.64 1.86 -2.65
N GLY A 21 -10.81 2.22 -3.64
CA GLY A 21 -10.32 1.26 -4.63
C GLY A 21 -11.41 0.83 -5.62
N LYS A 22 -11.15 -0.28 -6.31
CA LYS A 22 -12.05 -0.88 -7.32
C LYS A 22 -12.37 -2.33 -6.94
N GLY A 23 -13.37 -2.92 -7.63
CA GLY A 23 -13.71 -4.34 -7.48
C GLY A 23 -14.76 -4.63 -6.40
N TRP A 24 -15.39 -3.63 -5.84
CA TRP A 24 -16.48 -3.81 -4.89
C TRP A 24 -17.72 -4.43 -5.54
N THR A 25 -18.35 -5.38 -4.85
CA THR A 25 -19.62 -6.00 -5.25
C THR A 25 -20.83 -5.36 -4.56
N VAL A 26 -20.59 -4.40 -3.66
CA VAL A 26 -21.56 -3.58 -2.94
C VAL A 26 -21.06 -2.13 -2.91
N ASP A 27 -21.90 -1.18 -2.55
CA ASP A 27 -21.42 0.18 -2.26
C ASP A 27 -20.49 0.14 -1.04
N PRO A 28 -19.22 0.52 -1.19
CA PRO A 28 -18.24 0.43 -0.09
C PRO A 28 -18.52 1.40 1.07
N LEU A 29 -19.33 2.44 0.86
CA LEU A 29 -19.70 3.42 1.88
C LEU A 29 -21.05 3.14 2.53
N ASP A 30 -21.83 2.22 1.96
CA ASP A 30 -23.10 1.77 2.53
C ASP A 30 -22.95 0.37 3.12
N VAL A 31 -23.10 0.27 4.44
CA VAL A 31 -22.89 -1.00 5.16
C VAL A 31 -23.92 -2.04 4.77
N THR A 32 -23.49 -3.04 4.03
CA THR A 32 -24.32 -4.15 3.56
C THR A 32 -24.19 -5.36 4.48
N ARG A 33 -25.32 -5.96 4.88
CA ARG A 33 -25.38 -7.26 5.57
C ARG A 33 -25.79 -8.33 4.58
N ARG A 34 -24.93 -9.34 4.39
CA ARG A 34 -25.19 -10.46 3.47
C ARG A 34 -24.53 -11.74 3.98
N GLU A 35 -25.30 -12.83 4.05
CA GLU A 35 -24.80 -14.17 4.37
C GLU A 35 -24.01 -14.26 5.70
N GLY A 36 -24.40 -13.48 6.69
CA GLY A 36 -23.72 -13.45 7.99
C GLY A 36 -22.50 -12.51 8.05
N PHE A 37 -22.18 -11.84 6.96
CA PHE A 37 -21.09 -10.86 6.88
C PHE A 37 -21.62 -9.42 6.89
N ILE A 38 -20.78 -8.53 7.37
CA ILE A 38 -20.93 -7.08 7.21
C ILE A 38 -19.89 -6.63 6.19
N LEU A 39 -20.34 -6.04 5.09
CA LEU A 39 -19.50 -5.60 3.98
C LEU A 39 -19.49 -4.09 3.91
N GLY A 40 -18.30 -3.51 3.72
CA GLY A 40 -18.08 -2.07 3.55
C GLY A 40 -16.64 -1.68 3.82
N ARG A 41 -16.20 -0.55 3.30
CA ARG A 41 -14.88 0.00 3.58
C ARG A 41 -14.79 0.43 5.04
N GLY A 42 -13.71 0.05 5.74
CA GLY A 42 -13.52 0.36 7.15
C GLY A 42 -14.28 -0.55 8.12
N VAL A 43 -15.01 -1.56 7.64
CA VAL A 43 -15.71 -2.51 8.54
C VAL A 43 -14.74 -3.38 9.29
N LEU A 44 -13.73 -3.92 8.63
CA LEU A 44 -12.68 -4.75 9.23
C LEU A 44 -11.56 -3.86 9.80
N ASP A 45 -11.14 -2.88 9.06
CA ASP A 45 -10.04 -1.97 9.29
C ASP A 45 -10.57 -0.52 9.30
N ASP A 46 -10.84 0.11 10.47
CA ASP A 46 -10.77 -0.47 11.83
C ASP A 46 -12.08 -0.22 12.60
N LYS A 47 -13.20 0.22 11.93
CA LYS A 47 -14.46 0.62 12.60
C LYS A 47 -15.17 -0.54 13.33
N GLY A 48 -14.99 -1.78 12.87
CA GLY A 48 -15.52 -2.96 13.56
C GLY A 48 -14.81 -3.17 14.90
N PRO A 49 -13.48 -3.35 14.92
CA PRO A 49 -12.70 -3.44 16.16
C PRO A 49 -12.86 -2.19 17.05
N LEU A 50 -12.90 -0.98 16.48
CA LEU A 50 -13.23 0.25 17.20
C LEU A 50 -14.54 0.13 17.97
N ALA A 51 -15.61 -0.31 17.29
CA ALA A 51 -16.93 -0.48 17.92
C ALA A 51 -16.88 -1.52 19.05
N LEU A 52 -16.13 -2.62 18.85
CA LEU A 52 -15.95 -3.65 19.89
C LEU A 52 -15.19 -3.10 21.10
N SER A 53 -14.19 -2.25 20.91
CA SER A 53 -13.46 -1.57 22.00
C SER A 53 -14.41 -0.67 22.81
N LEU A 54 -15.26 0.09 22.14
CA LEU A 54 -16.25 0.94 22.81
C LEU A 54 -17.29 0.13 23.56
N TRP A 55 -17.75 -0.99 23.00
CA TRP A 55 -18.66 -1.90 23.69
C TRP A 55 -18.03 -2.56 24.90
N ALA A 56 -16.77 -2.98 24.81
CA ALA A 56 -16.03 -3.50 25.95
C ALA A 56 -15.89 -2.44 27.06
N ALA A 57 -15.54 -1.20 26.70
CA ALA A 57 -15.48 -0.09 27.67
C ALA A 57 -16.87 0.17 28.30
N HIS A 58 -17.94 0.15 27.51
CA HIS A 58 -19.31 0.30 27.99
C HIS A 58 -19.70 -0.80 28.98
N TYR A 59 -19.32 -2.05 28.72
CA TYR A 59 -19.54 -3.15 29.66
C TYR A 59 -18.94 -2.83 31.05
N PHE A 60 -17.72 -2.34 31.12
CA PHE A 60 -17.12 -1.96 32.40
C PHE A 60 -17.83 -0.78 33.06
N VAL A 61 -18.33 0.20 32.29
CA VAL A 61 -19.16 1.28 32.83
C VAL A 61 -20.40 0.71 33.53
N GLU A 62 -21.10 -0.21 32.90
CA GLU A 62 -22.29 -0.85 33.48
C GLU A 62 -21.97 -1.69 34.70
N GLN A 63 -20.82 -2.42 34.72
CA GLN A 63 -20.39 -3.15 35.89
C GLN A 63 -20.11 -2.22 37.09
N VAL A 64 -19.43 -1.10 36.86
CA VAL A 64 -19.16 -0.11 37.90
C VAL A 64 -20.46 0.49 38.42
N LYS A 65 -21.41 0.85 37.56
CA LYS A 65 -22.75 1.33 37.95
C LYS A 65 -23.50 0.32 38.80
N LYS A 66 -23.49 -0.97 38.38
CA LYS A 66 -24.21 -2.06 39.06
C LYS A 66 -23.61 -2.43 40.41
N THR A 67 -22.29 -2.42 40.53
CA THR A 67 -21.58 -2.90 41.71
C THR A 67 -21.19 -1.79 42.68
N GLY A 68 -21.12 -0.55 42.21
CA GLY A 68 -20.54 0.58 42.94
C GLY A 68 -19.00 0.51 43.10
N LYS A 69 -18.37 -0.53 42.56
CA LYS A 69 -16.90 -0.75 42.69
C LYS A 69 -16.19 -0.17 41.47
N LYS A 70 -15.23 0.71 41.72
CA LYS A 70 -14.33 1.21 40.68
C LYS A 70 -13.35 0.11 40.24
N LEU A 71 -12.84 0.26 39.00
CA LEU A 71 -11.70 -0.52 38.55
C LEU A 71 -10.41 -0.08 39.28
N PRO A 72 -9.43 -0.94 39.47
CA PRO A 72 -8.16 -0.57 40.13
C PRO A 72 -7.34 0.43 39.28
N TYR A 73 -7.66 0.63 38.01
CA TYR A 73 -7.03 1.52 37.06
C TYR A 73 -8.07 2.28 36.26
N THR A 74 -7.68 3.42 35.71
CA THR A 74 -8.52 4.16 34.74
C THR A 74 -8.50 3.44 33.40
N LEU A 75 -9.64 3.33 32.72
CA LEU A 75 -9.78 2.76 31.39
C LEU A 75 -10.08 3.89 30.37
N ARG A 76 -9.35 3.92 29.28
CA ARG A 76 -9.56 4.83 28.14
C ARG A 76 -9.73 4.04 26.85
N ALA A 77 -10.78 4.36 26.09
CA ALA A 77 -10.86 4.00 24.68
C ALA A 77 -10.46 5.26 23.88
N ILE A 78 -9.40 5.18 23.13
CA ILE A 78 -8.87 6.26 22.31
C ILE A 78 -9.31 6.01 20.88
N VAL A 79 -9.85 7.02 20.22
CA VAL A 79 -10.25 6.96 18.82
C VAL A 79 -9.40 7.92 18.02
N GLY A 80 -8.55 7.36 17.16
CA GLY A 80 -7.75 8.09 16.18
C GLY A 80 -8.52 8.37 14.88
N ASN A 81 -7.96 9.21 14.04
CA ASN A 81 -8.50 9.53 12.72
C ASN A 81 -7.42 9.86 11.69
N ASN A 82 -6.21 9.41 11.90
CA ASN A 82 -5.07 9.65 11.00
C ASN A 82 -4.11 8.46 10.93
N GLU A 83 -4.59 7.24 11.21
CA GLU A 83 -3.76 6.03 11.17
C GLU A 83 -3.24 5.78 9.76
N GLU A 84 -4.14 5.78 8.78
CA GLU A 84 -3.90 5.48 7.38
C GLU A 84 -3.02 6.50 6.64
N THR A 85 -2.75 7.65 7.26
CA THR A 85 -2.01 8.76 6.65
C THR A 85 -0.85 9.26 7.51
N GLY A 86 -0.37 8.45 8.46
CA GLY A 86 0.88 8.66 9.17
C GLY A 86 0.78 8.91 10.67
N MET A 87 -0.36 8.56 11.29
CA MET A 87 -0.54 8.52 12.75
C MET A 87 -0.23 9.84 13.47
N GLY A 88 -0.46 10.99 12.83
CA GLY A 88 -0.16 12.32 13.43
C GLY A 88 -1.00 12.66 14.66
N ASP A 89 -2.12 11.97 14.86
CA ASP A 89 -2.99 12.06 16.04
C ASP A 89 -2.34 11.47 17.29
N VAL A 90 -1.50 10.44 17.18
CA VAL A 90 -0.82 9.81 18.32
C VAL A 90 0.16 10.77 19.01
N PRO A 91 1.12 11.41 18.32
CA PRO A 91 1.97 12.44 18.92
C PRO A 91 1.15 13.63 19.49
N TYR A 92 0.07 14.02 18.81
CA TYR A 92 -0.82 15.05 19.32
C TYR A 92 -1.46 14.66 20.65
N TYR A 93 -2.00 13.43 20.73
CA TYR A 93 -2.55 12.90 21.98
C TYR A 93 -1.51 12.90 23.12
N LEU A 94 -0.31 12.39 22.86
CA LEU A 94 0.78 12.32 23.83
C LEU A 94 1.31 13.71 24.23
N SER A 95 1.10 14.74 23.42
CA SER A 95 1.38 16.12 23.81
C SER A 95 0.43 16.68 24.86
N LYS A 96 -0.74 16.05 25.08
CA LYS A 96 -1.79 16.49 26.00
C LYS A 96 -1.96 15.59 27.20
N TYR A 97 -1.65 14.31 27.05
CA TYR A 97 -1.88 13.30 28.05
C TYR A 97 -0.63 12.45 28.27
N PRO A 98 -0.38 11.97 29.51
CA PRO A 98 0.72 11.04 29.76
C PRO A 98 0.51 9.73 28.98
N GLU A 99 1.61 9.02 28.78
CA GLU A 99 1.56 7.67 28.19
C GLU A 99 0.72 6.70 29.03
N PRO A 100 -0.02 5.77 28.38
CA PRO A 100 -0.73 4.72 29.11
C PRO A 100 0.26 3.77 29.79
N ALA A 101 -0.13 3.23 30.94
CA ALA A 101 0.64 2.17 31.60
C ALA A 101 0.63 0.85 30.79
N PHE A 102 -0.41 0.65 29.99
CA PHE A 102 -0.54 -0.40 28.99
C PHE A 102 -1.50 0.05 27.90
N CYS A 103 -1.15 -0.23 26.67
CA CYS A 103 -1.99 0.06 25.49
C CYS A 103 -1.96 -1.11 24.51
N PHE A 104 -3.08 -1.37 23.87
CA PHE A 104 -3.13 -2.25 22.69
C PHE A 104 -4.09 -1.68 21.66
N THR A 105 -3.86 -2.04 20.41
CA THR A 105 -4.81 -1.78 19.33
C THR A 105 -5.54 -3.08 18.99
N PRO A 106 -6.86 -3.04 18.75
CA PRO A 106 -7.59 -4.17 18.18
C PRO A 106 -7.47 -4.26 16.67
N ASP A 107 -6.77 -3.33 16.05
CA ASP A 107 -6.50 -3.24 14.61
C ASP A 107 -5.38 -4.19 14.21
N ALA A 108 -5.64 -5.48 14.34
CA ALA A 108 -4.67 -6.53 14.04
C ALA A 108 -5.35 -7.90 13.92
N GLU A 109 -4.63 -8.86 13.37
CA GLU A 109 -5.07 -10.24 13.30
C GLU A 109 -4.93 -10.97 14.64
N PHE A 110 -5.82 -11.93 14.86
CA PHE A 110 -5.74 -12.80 16.04
C PHE A 110 -4.63 -13.87 15.90
N PRO A 111 -4.05 -14.35 17.02
CA PRO A 111 -4.46 -14.03 18.41
C PRO A 111 -3.78 -12.78 18.99
N LEU A 112 -2.56 -12.48 18.62
CA LEU A 112 -1.77 -11.37 19.16
C LEU A 112 -0.56 -11.09 18.28
N ILE A 113 -0.41 -9.86 17.82
CA ILE A 113 0.78 -9.34 17.18
C ILE A 113 1.60 -8.59 18.24
N CYS A 114 2.81 -9.04 18.50
CA CYS A 114 3.72 -8.47 19.51
C CYS A 114 5.04 -7.96 18.91
N GLY A 115 5.11 -7.83 17.60
CA GLY A 115 6.24 -7.25 16.89
C GLY A 115 5.94 -7.09 15.39
N GLU A 116 6.54 -6.09 14.79
CA GLU A 116 6.37 -5.75 13.37
C GLU A 116 7.72 -5.50 12.73
N LYS A 117 7.79 -5.70 11.40
CA LYS A 117 8.93 -5.26 10.60
C LYS A 117 8.94 -3.73 10.53
N GLY A 118 10.14 -3.16 10.46
CA GLY A 118 10.28 -1.75 10.13
C GLY A 118 9.78 -1.48 8.71
N VAL A 119 9.26 -0.27 8.48
CA VAL A 119 8.74 0.16 7.17
C VAL A 119 9.66 1.22 6.59
N TYR A 120 10.01 1.07 5.32
CA TYR A 120 10.75 2.07 4.57
C TYR A 120 10.03 2.35 3.25
N HIS A 121 9.53 3.56 3.11
CA HIS A 121 8.98 4.06 1.86
C HIS A 121 9.99 4.96 1.17
N ALA A 122 10.22 4.72 -0.11
CA ALA A 122 11.10 5.53 -0.93
C ALA A 122 10.46 5.88 -2.27
N GLN A 123 10.97 6.96 -2.87
CA GLN A 123 10.64 7.36 -4.23
C GLN A 123 11.93 7.56 -5.01
N PHE A 124 11.99 6.94 -6.19
CA PHE A 124 13.05 7.15 -7.16
C PHE A 124 12.55 8.04 -8.29
N THR A 125 13.38 9.00 -8.67
CA THR A 125 13.09 9.91 -9.77
C THR A 125 14.20 9.78 -10.80
N SER A 126 13.83 9.61 -12.05
CA SER A 126 14.79 9.58 -13.16
C SER A 126 15.43 10.96 -13.37
N PRO A 127 16.53 11.07 -14.12
CA PRO A 127 16.90 12.31 -14.77
C PRO A 127 15.74 12.84 -15.64
N LYS A 128 15.91 14.04 -16.23
CA LYS A 128 14.90 14.65 -17.12
C LYS A 128 14.93 13.99 -18.50
N ILE A 129 14.32 12.82 -18.57
CA ILE A 129 14.29 11.95 -19.76
C ILE A 129 12.87 11.55 -20.21
N ALA A 130 11.83 12.08 -19.53
CA ALA A 130 10.43 11.80 -19.84
C ALA A 130 9.75 12.93 -20.59
N GLY A 131 8.51 12.73 -20.99
CA GLY A 131 7.69 13.73 -21.68
C GLY A 131 8.32 14.19 -23.01
N ALA A 132 8.59 15.50 -23.11
CA ALA A 132 9.21 16.10 -24.30
C ALA A 132 10.68 15.67 -24.52
N HIS A 133 11.35 15.14 -23.53
CA HIS A 133 12.72 14.65 -23.60
C HIS A 133 12.81 13.16 -23.96
N SER A 134 11.68 12.44 -23.91
CA SER A 134 11.63 11.04 -24.30
C SER A 134 11.57 10.87 -25.81
N GLU A 135 12.41 9.98 -26.35
CA GLU A 135 12.35 9.62 -27.77
C GLU A 135 11.23 8.61 -28.06
N LYS A 136 10.94 7.70 -27.12
CA LYS A 136 10.03 6.58 -27.34
C LYS A 136 8.87 6.49 -26.37
N ILE A 137 9.07 6.76 -25.10
CA ILE A 137 8.02 6.59 -24.09
C ILE A 137 7.31 7.93 -23.82
N VAL A 138 6.07 8.02 -24.26
CA VAL A 138 5.23 9.20 -24.03
C VAL A 138 4.71 9.24 -22.59
N GLU A 139 4.31 8.05 -22.07
CA GLU A 139 3.72 7.93 -20.74
C GLU A 139 4.02 6.56 -20.11
N LEU A 140 4.32 6.55 -18.83
CA LEU A 140 4.31 5.37 -17.96
C LEU A 140 3.29 5.58 -16.86
N ASP A 141 2.44 4.58 -16.62
CA ASP A 141 1.48 4.54 -15.52
C ASP A 141 1.35 3.13 -14.97
N GLY A 142 1.42 2.96 -13.67
CA GLY A 142 1.23 1.66 -13.02
C GLY A 142 1.01 1.78 -11.51
N GLY A 143 0.16 0.91 -10.98
CA GLY A 143 -0.21 0.86 -9.57
C GLY A 143 -1.13 1.99 -9.11
N THR A 144 -1.57 1.94 -7.87
CA THR A 144 -2.47 2.94 -7.27
C THR A 144 -1.88 3.58 -6.02
N VAL A 145 -1.28 2.79 -5.15
CA VAL A 145 -0.68 3.21 -3.88
C VAL A 145 0.68 2.54 -3.66
N PRO A 146 1.61 3.15 -2.91
CA PRO A 146 2.96 2.63 -2.73
C PRO A 146 3.03 1.25 -2.06
N ASN A 147 2.11 0.95 -1.15
CA ASN A 147 2.09 -0.29 -0.34
C ASN A 147 1.27 -1.43 -0.96
N ALA A 148 0.93 -1.34 -2.23
CA ALA A 148 0.25 -2.41 -2.97
C ALA A 148 1.04 -2.80 -4.22
N ILE A 149 1.21 -4.10 -4.43
CA ILE A 149 1.79 -4.65 -5.66
C ILE A 149 0.78 -4.46 -6.79
N PRO A 150 1.15 -3.77 -7.89
CA PRO A 150 0.20 -3.45 -8.94
C PRO A 150 -0.17 -4.67 -9.79
N GLY A 151 -1.48 -4.85 -9.97
CA GLY A 151 -2.02 -5.81 -10.94
C GLY A 151 -2.14 -5.25 -12.35
N LEU A 152 -2.00 -3.94 -12.54
CA LEU A 152 -2.10 -3.27 -13.83
C LEU A 152 -1.02 -2.21 -13.98
N ALA A 153 -0.43 -2.14 -15.18
CA ALA A 153 0.47 -1.07 -15.59
C ALA A 153 0.34 -0.84 -17.08
N SER A 154 0.62 0.37 -17.56
CA SER A 154 0.57 0.70 -18.98
C SER A 154 1.67 1.69 -19.40
N ALA A 155 2.02 1.63 -20.68
CA ALA A 155 2.86 2.61 -21.34
C ALA A 155 2.20 3.07 -22.65
N LEU A 156 2.36 4.35 -22.97
CA LEU A 156 2.13 4.86 -24.31
C LEU A 156 3.50 5.08 -24.95
N VAL A 157 3.72 4.46 -26.10
CA VAL A 157 5.02 4.49 -26.78
C VAL A 157 4.90 4.89 -28.25
N ARG A 158 5.92 5.54 -28.79
CA ARG A 158 6.07 5.83 -30.22
C ARG A 158 6.54 4.57 -30.93
N ALA A 159 5.59 3.79 -31.40
CA ALA A 159 5.82 2.55 -32.13
C ALA A 159 4.58 2.17 -32.97
N ASP A 160 4.78 1.38 -34.02
CA ASP A 160 3.70 0.76 -34.75
C ASP A 160 3.20 -0.49 -34.01
N ALA A 161 1.97 -0.44 -33.48
CA ALA A 161 1.38 -1.56 -32.74
C ALA A 161 1.34 -2.86 -33.55
N SER A 162 1.22 -2.77 -34.89
CA SER A 162 1.19 -3.97 -35.74
C SER A 162 2.50 -4.73 -35.82
N THR A 163 3.62 -4.13 -35.38
CA THR A 163 4.94 -4.76 -35.36
C THR A 163 5.26 -5.40 -34.00
N LEU A 164 4.40 -5.23 -33.02
CA LEU A 164 4.61 -5.68 -31.65
C LEU A 164 3.71 -6.88 -31.34
N ALA A 165 4.30 -7.91 -30.77
CA ALA A 165 3.56 -9.10 -30.35
C ALA A 165 3.12 -8.97 -28.88
N GLY A 166 1.84 -9.20 -28.61
CA GLY A 166 1.36 -9.39 -27.24
C GLY A 166 1.77 -10.74 -26.65
N THR A 167 1.56 -10.89 -25.35
CA THR A 167 1.71 -12.15 -24.60
C THR A 167 0.48 -12.38 -23.73
N ASP A 168 0.43 -13.45 -22.97
CA ASP A 168 -0.67 -13.70 -21.99
C ASP A 168 -0.82 -12.56 -20.97
N SER A 169 0.27 -11.88 -20.66
CA SER A 169 0.29 -10.78 -19.66
C SER A 169 0.40 -9.38 -20.29
N ILE A 170 0.66 -9.28 -21.59
CA ILE A 170 0.85 -8.00 -22.29
C ILE A 170 -0.12 -7.91 -23.46
N LYS A 171 -0.95 -6.86 -23.42
CA LYS A 171 -1.81 -6.48 -24.54
C LYS A 171 -1.25 -5.25 -25.22
N VAL A 172 -1.12 -5.30 -26.56
CA VAL A 172 -0.70 -4.18 -27.40
C VAL A 172 -1.93 -3.66 -28.14
N GLU A 173 -2.13 -2.35 -28.13
CA GLU A 173 -3.24 -1.68 -28.79
C GLU A 173 -2.72 -0.50 -29.62
N ASP A 174 -3.32 -0.29 -30.79
CA ASP A 174 -3.10 0.92 -31.57
C ASP A 174 -3.67 2.11 -30.79
N ALA A 175 -2.85 3.12 -30.56
CA ALA A 175 -3.22 4.33 -29.84
C ALA A 175 -3.31 5.58 -30.76
N GLY A 176 -3.31 5.37 -32.08
CA GLY A 176 -3.41 6.41 -33.07
C GLY A 176 -2.06 6.94 -33.53
N VAL A 177 -2.03 8.20 -33.90
CA VAL A 177 -0.85 8.89 -34.46
C VAL A 177 -0.71 10.29 -33.85
N GLU A 178 0.52 10.77 -33.68
CA GLU A 178 0.82 12.17 -33.35
C GLU A 178 0.60 13.07 -34.57
N ASP A 179 0.61 14.39 -34.37
CA ASP A 179 0.39 15.39 -35.46
C ASP A 179 1.40 15.28 -36.60
N ASP A 180 2.60 14.79 -36.33
CA ASP A 180 3.66 14.56 -37.32
C ASP A 180 3.55 13.21 -38.04
N GLY A 181 2.54 12.40 -37.72
CA GLY A 181 2.31 11.07 -38.29
C GLY A 181 3.04 9.92 -37.57
N THR A 182 3.71 10.19 -36.48
CA THR A 182 4.34 9.15 -35.64
C THR A 182 3.28 8.24 -35.01
N LYS A 183 3.37 6.93 -35.25
CA LYS A 183 2.42 5.95 -34.74
C LYS A 183 2.62 5.75 -33.24
N LEU A 184 1.53 5.57 -32.52
CA LEU A 184 1.48 5.31 -31.12
C LEU A 184 0.92 3.93 -30.83
N ALA A 185 1.54 3.23 -29.87
CA ALA A 185 1.04 1.98 -29.31
C ALA A 185 0.85 2.11 -27.81
N ARG A 186 -0.26 1.57 -27.28
CA ARG A 186 -0.48 1.40 -25.85
C ARG A 186 -0.15 -0.03 -25.47
N ILE A 187 0.75 -0.15 -24.52
CA ILE A 187 1.18 -1.44 -23.95
C ILE A 187 0.53 -1.57 -22.58
N ASN A 188 -0.33 -2.55 -22.40
CA ASN A 188 -1.01 -2.83 -21.13
C ASN A 188 -0.48 -4.13 -20.54
N ALA A 189 0.04 -4.06 -19.32
CA ALA A 189 0.51 -5.20 -18.56
C ALA A 189 -0.51 -5.59 -17.50
N THR A 190 -0.81 -6.88 -17.42
CA THR A 190 -1.68 -7.47 -16.40
C THR A 190 -0.89 -8.46 -15.57
N GLY A 191 -0.77 -8.17 -14.28
CA GLY A 191 -0.14 -9.01 -13.28
C GLY A 191 -1.16 -9.55 -12.27
N LYS A 192 -0.66 -9.87 -11.09
CA LYS A 192 -1.49 -10.29 -9.95
C LYS A 192 -1.11 -9.44 -8.73
N GLY A 193 -1.97 -8.50 -8.38
CA GLY A 193 -1.75 -7.58 -7.27
C GLY A 193 -1.82 -8.24 -5.91
N GLY A 194 -1.35 -7.52 -4.88
CA GLY A 194 -1.38 -7.93 -3.48
C GLY A 194 -0.83 -6.87 -2.55
N HIS A 195 -0.82 -7.15 -1.27
CA HIS A 195 -0.25 -6.23 -0.28
C HIS A 195 1.28 -6.35 -0.24
N ALA A 196 1.98 -5.22 -0.02
CA ALA A 196 3.44 -5.16 -0.02
C ALA A 196 4.11 -6.05 1.05
N SER A 197 3.44 -6.26 2.19
CA SER A 197 3.95 -7.10 3.28
C SER A 197 3.76 -8.60 3.05
N MET A 198 2.90 -9.00 2.11
CA MET A 198 2.58 -10.39 1.77
C MET A 198 2.66 -10.59 0.25
N PRO A 199 3.87 -10.55 -0.34
CA PRO A 199 4.03 -10.56 -1.78
C PRO A 199 3.93 -11.94 -2.42
N GLU A 200 3.77 -13.00 -1.64
CA GLU A 200 3.78 -14.37 -2.12
C GLU A 200 2.67 -14.63 -3.14
N GLY A 201 3.04 -15.22 -4.26
CA GLY A 201 2.11 -15.55 -5.34
C GLY A 201 1.56 -14.33 -6.10
N THR A 202 2.13 -13.15 -5.92
CA THR A 202 1.86 -11.95 -6.72
C THR A 202 2.75 -11.87 -7.96
N VAL A 203 2.35 -11.04 -8.93
CA VAL A 203 3.12 -10.73 -10.13
C VAL A 203 2.99 -9.23 -10.39
N ASN A 204 4.07 -8.50 -10.23
CA ASN A 204 4.09 -7.04 -10.38
C ASN A 204 3.96 -6.63 -11.85
N ALA A 205 2.86 -5.95 -12.19
CA ALA A 205 2.58 -5.51 -13.55
C ALA A 205 3.60 -4.48 -14.06
N ILE A 206 4.21 -3.67 -13.19
CA ILE A 206 5.28 -2.73 -13.57
C ILE A 206 6.49 -3.53 -14.07
N GLY A 207 6.88 -4.60 -13.37
CA GLY A 207 7.99 -5.44 -13.79
C GLY A 207 7.75 -6.09 -15.15
N LEU A 208 6.53 -6.59 -15.41
CA LEU A 208 6.15 -7.14 -16.72
C LEU A 208 6.24 -6.09 -17.82
N LEU A 209 5.67 -4.90 -17.58
CA LEU A 209 5.68 -3.79 -18.52
C LEU A 209 7.11 -3.36 -18.87
N VAL A 210 7.92 -3.10 -17.87
CA VAL A 210 9.29 -2.62 -18.04
C VAL A 210 10.16 -3.65 -18.78
N THR A 211 10.01 -4.93 -18.44
CA THR A 211 10.69 -6.02 -19.16
C THR A 211 10.28 -6.04 -20.63
N TYR A 212 8.99 -5.93 -20.91
CA TYR A 212 8.52 -5.89 -22.29
C TYR A 212 9.08 -4.68 -23.08
N LEU A 213 9.13 -3.49 -22.46
CA LEU A 213 9.69 -2.30 -23.09
C LEU A 213 11.19 -2.46 -23.42
N LEU A 214 11.96 -3.06 -22.51
CA LEU A 214 13.37 -3.31 -22.71
C LEU A 214 13.64 -4.36 -23.81
N ASP A 215 12.92 -5.48 -23.77
CA ASP A 215 13.10 -6.62 -24.68
C ASP A 215 12.72 -6.25 -26.13
N ASN A 216 11.71 -5.38 -26.30
CA ASN A 216 11.28 -4.91 -27.63
C ASN A 216 11.93 -3.60 -28.04
N ASN A 217 12.95 -3.14 -27.31
CA ASN A 217 13.67 -1.90 -27.59
C ASN A 217 12.76 -0.66 -27.73
N LEU A 218 11.73 -0.59 -26.87
CA LEU A 218 10.72 0.49 -26.83
C LEU A 218 11.10 1.64 -25.88
N CYS A 219 12.37 1.82 -25.61
CA CYS A 219 12.92 2.93 -24.84
C CYS A 219 14.13 3.55 -25.54
N GLY A 220 14.38 4.82 -25.29
CA GLY A 220 15.59 5.51 -25.68
C GLY A 220 16.80 5.06 -24.86
N GLU A 221 18.02 5.47 -25.27
CA GLU A 221 19.25 5.12 -24.60
C GLU A 221 19.30 5.68 -23.17
N GLU A 222 18.86 6.90 -22.97
CA GLU A 222 18.85 7.55 -21.66
C GLU A 222 17.79 6.95 -20.69
N GLU A 223 16.66 6.43 -21.22
CA GLU A 223 15.62 5.80 -20.44
C GLU A 223 16.02 4.40 -19.95
N ARG A 224 16.87 3.72 -20.73
CA ARG A 224 17.28 2.33 -20.50
C ARG A 224 17.85 2.11 -19.09
N GLY A 225 18.64 3.04 -18.59
CA GLY A 225 19.21 2.95 -17.24
C GLY A 225 18.15 2.91 -16.15
N PHE A 226 17.15 3.79 -16.22
CA PHE A 226 16.04 3.83 -15.27
C PHE A 226 15.16 2.58 -15.38
N LEU A 227 14.83 2.14 -16.59
CA LEU A 227 14.02 0.94 -16.80
C LEU A 227 14.75 -0.33 -16.37
N THR A 228 16.07 -0.44 -16.59
CA THR A 228 16.88 -1.57 -16.11
C THR A 228 16.86 -1.64 -14.59
N PHE A 229 17.03 -0.51 -13.90
CA PHE A 229 16.88 -0.47 -12.44
C PHE A 229 15.46 -0.86 -11.99
N SER A 230 14.43 -0.34 -12.68
CA SER A 230 13.03 -0.72 -12.41
C SER A 230 12.79 -2.23 -12.60
N GLN A 231 13.36 -2.82 -13.64
CA GLN A 231 13.29 -4.26 -13.88
C GLN A 231 13.96 -5.05 -12.74
N GLN A 232 15.17 -4.66 -12.33
CA GLN A 232 15.86 -5.28 -11.20
C GLN A 232 15.06 -5.19 -9.90
N LEU A 233 14.48 -4.02 -9.61
CA LEU A 233 13.64 -3.79 -8.44
C LEU A 233 12.41 -4.70 -8.42
N CYS A 234 11.79 -4.95 -9.57
CA CYS A 234 10.60 -5.79 -9.71
C CYS A 234 10.92 -7.28 -9.92
N SER A 235 12.19 -7.67 -10.05
CA SER A 235 12.60 -9.05 -10.35
C SER A 235 12.39 -10.00 -9.19
N THR A 236 12.47 -9.51 -7.96
CA THR A 236 12.21 -10.26 -6.72
C THR A 236 11.40 -9.41 -5.75
N THR A 237 10.83 -10.04 -4.75
CA THR A 237 10.05 -9.37 -3.70
C THR A 237 10.76 -9.31 -2.35
N ASP A 238 11.98 -9.86 -2.27
CA ASP A 238 12.80 -9.95 -1.06
C ASP A 238 14.04 -9.04 -1.07
N GLY A 239 14.14 -8.17 -2.09
CA GLY A 239 15.27 -7.26 -2.28
C GLY A 239 16.52 -7.89 -2.89
N THR A 240 16.52 -9.20 -3.24
CA THR A 240 17.66 -9.86 -3.90
C THR A 240 18.02 -9.17 -5.21
N GLY A 241 17.03 -8.77 -6.03
CA GLY A 241 17.26 -8.10 -7.31
C GLY A 241 18.04 -6.78 -7.20
N THR A 242 18.01 -6.13 -6.04
CA THR A 242 18.73 -4.87 -5.76
C THR A 242 19.88 -5.04 -4.76
N GLY A 243 20.13 -6.26 -4.28
CA GLY A 243 21.21 -6.57 -3.35
C GLY A 243 20.99 -6.09 -1.91
N ILE A 244 19.73 -5.84 -1.52
CA ILE A 244 19.37 -5.39 -0.16
C ILE A 244 18.69 -6.48 0.67
N GLN A 245 18.69 -7.73 0.19
CA GLN A 245 18.05 -8.83 0.90
C GLN A 245 18.59 -8.97 2.33
N SER A 246 17.71 -9.18 3.26
CA SER A 246 18.03 -9.51 4.66
C SER A 246 16.93 -10.37 5.26
N ALA A 247 17.24 -11.10 6.30
CA ALA A 247 16.29 -11.91 7.04
C ALA A 247 16.76 -12.09 8.47
N ASP A 248 15.83 -12.29 9.40
CA ASP A 248 16.10 -12.80 10.73
C ASP A 248 15.15 -13.94 11.11
N ASP A 249 15.48 -14.64 12.19
CA ASP A 249 14.73 -15.81 12.63
C ASP A 249 13.34 -15.46 13.18
N LYS A 250 13.14 -14.21 13.62
CA LYS A 250 11.90 -13.75 14.25
C LYS A 250 10.88 -13.23 13.24
N PHE A 251 11.36 -12.41 12.30
CA PHE A 251 10.51 -11.71 11.34
C PHE A 251 10.59 -12.25 9.92
N GLY A 252 11.52 -13.19 9.66
CA GLY A 252 11.74 -13.75 8.33
C GLY A 252 12.38 -12.76 7.35
N PRO A 253 12.20 -12.95 6.04
CA PRO A 253 12.87 -12.14 5.01
C PRO A 253 12.31 -10.72 4.92
N LEU A 254 13.17 -9.77 4.51
CA LEU A 254 12.76 -8.46 4.01
C LEU A 254 11.77 -8.62 2.86
N THR A 255 10.80 -7.72 2.76
CA THR A 255 10.03 -7.54 1.52
C THR A 255 10.37 -6.21 0.88
N CYS A 256 10.47 -6.18 -0.44
CA CYS A 256 10.74 -4.97 -1.21
C CYS A 256 9.96 -5.02 -2.53
N ILE A 257 9.03 -4.11 -2.70
CA ILE A 257 8.20 -4.05 -3.90
C ILE A 257 8.12 -2.65 -4.48
N SER A 258 7.87 -2.55 -5.79
CA SER A 258 7.48 -1.32 -6.44
C SER A 258 5.95 -1.21 -6.45
N GLY A 259 5.41 -0.17 -5.82
CA GLY A 259 3.97 0.05 -5.73
C GLY A 259 3.40 0.90 -6.86
N THR A 260 4.15 1.90 -7.33
CA THR A 260 3.69 2.77 -8.42
C THR A 260 4.81 3.20 -9.33
N ILE A 261 4.49 3.44 -10.61
CA ILE A 261 5.33 4.15 -11.57
C ILE A 261 4.49 5.19 -12.30
N ARG A 262 5.04 6.39 -12.54
CA ARG A 262 4.36 7.50 -13.20
C ARG A 262 5.30 8.35 -14.03
N THR A 263 4.83 8.82 -15.17
CA THR A 263 5.40 10.00 -15.85
C THR A 263 4.90 11.26 -15.16
N LYS A 264 5.82 12.11 -14.70
CA LYS A 264 5.51 13.41 -14.09
C LYS A 264 6.34 14.51 -14.76
N GLY A 265 5.73 15.18 -15.73
CA GLY A 265 6.42 16.18 -16.53
C GLY A 265 7.60 15.56 -17.30
N ASP A 266 8.81 15.97 -16.99
CA ASP A 266 10.05 15.55 -17.64
C ASP A 266 10.80 14.38 -16.93
N VAL A 267 10.18 13.77 -15.93
CA VAL A 267 10.77 12.66 -15.15
C VAL A 267 9.82 11.48 -15.01
N TYR A 268 10.38 10.28 -14.83
CA TYR A 268 9.68 9.11 -14.31
C TYR A 268 9.85 9.06 -12.80
N VAL A 269 8.78 8.72 -12.10
CA VAL A 269 8.76 8.58 -10.64
C VAL A 269 8.27 7.18 -10.30
N GLN A 270 9.03 6.46 -9.47
CA GLN A 270 8.71 5.12 -9.02
C GLN A 270 8.80 5.03 -7.50
N THR A 271 7.82 4.38 -6.85
CA THR A 271 7.80 4.19 -5.40
C THR A 271 8.25 2.79 -5.01
N ILE A 272 8.81 2.69 -3.82
CA ILE A 272 9.17 1.43 -3.16
C ILE A 272 8.52 1.39 -1.78
N ASP A 273 7.96 0.24 -1.43
CA ASP A 273 7.63 -0.17 -0.07
C ASP A 273 8.55 -1.32 0.32
N SER A 274 9.28 -1.16 1.40
CA SER A 274 10.13 -2.21 1.96
C SER A 274 9.79 -2.45 3.42
N ARG A 275 9.59 -3.71 3.78
CA ARG A 275 9.39 -4.16 5.15
C ARG A 275 10.62 -4.94 5.58
N TYR A 276 11.43 -4.36 6.46
CA TYR A 276 12.71 -4.93 6.86
C TYR A 276 12.65 -5.52 8.27
N PRO A 277 13.31 -6.68 8.48
CA PRO A 277 13.43 -7.23 9.83
C PRO A 277 14.25 -6.28 10.69
N THR A 278 13.82 -6.07 11.91
CA THR A 278 14.55 -5.28 12.90
C THR A 278 15.48 -6.21 13.67
N SER A 279 16.75 -6.06 13.53
CA SER A 279 17.76 -6.71 14.37
C SER A 279 18.43 -5.70 15.27
#